data_3c6983d31164b7907b4a4de0aee132f8
#
_entry.id   3c6983d31164b7907b4a4de0aee132f8
#
_cell.length_a   1.000
_cell.length_b   1.000
_cell.length_c   1.000
_cell.angle_alpha   90.00
_cell.angle_beta   90.00
_cell.angle_gamma   90.00
#
_symmetry.space_group_name_H-M   'P 1'
#
loop_
_entity.id
_entity.type
_entity.pdbx_description
1 polymer ?
#
loop_
_entity_poly.entity_id
_entity_poly.type
_entity_poly.pdbx_seq_one_letter_code
_entity_poly.pdbx_strand_id
1 'polypeptide(L)'
;SEIEAVRVELFDDEIEKIAFFDPLTGEIRDSVSELSIFPKTHYVTPRQVVLDAVDAIKSELKTRLEQLEKANKLVEAQRLKQRTEYDIEMMLELGYCQGIENYSRHLTGRQAGEAPPTLFDYLPKDAILIADESHVTIPQIGGMYKGDRSRKETLVDFGFRLPSALDNRPLMFEEFAERT
;
A
#
# COMPACT_ATOMS: atom_id res chain seq x y z
N SER A 1 9.23 -20.67 5.66
CA SER A 1 10.67 -20.78 5.35
C SER A 1 10.86 -21.81 4.24
N GLU A 2 11.98 -21.78 3.53
CA GLU A 2 12.31 -22.76 2.47
C GLU A 2 12.49 -24.18 3.03
N ILE A 3 12.57 -24.33 4.35
CA ILE A 3 12.89 -25.57 5.05
C ILE A 3 11.65 -26.19 5.72
N GLU A 4 10.52 -25.48 5.75
CA GLU A 4 9.34 -25.92 6.45
C GLU A 4 8.07 -25.45 5.73
N ALA A 5 7.13 -26.36 5.55
CA ALA A 5 5.83 -26.09 4.96
C ALA A 5 4.70 -26.47 5.92
N VAL A 6 3.51 -25.95 5.67
CA VAL A 6 2.31 -26.22 6.46
C VAL A 6 1.35 -27.06 5.62
N ARG A 7 0.81 -28.11 6.20
CA ARG A 7 -0.26 -28.92 5.64
C ARG A 7 -1.52 -28.71 6.47
N VAL A 8 -2.62 -28.36 5.79
CA VAL A 8 -3.95 -28.29 6.38
C VAL A 8 -4.76 -29.44 5.79
N GLU A 9 -5.18 -30.35 6.63
CA GLU A 9 -6.04 -31.49 6.26
C GLU A 9 -7.48 -31.13 6.60
N LEU A 10 -8.38 -31.28 5.63
CA LEU A 10 -9.80 -30.97 5.75
C LEU A 10 -10.60 -32.25 5.60
N PHE A 11 -11.64 -32.37 6.40
CA PHE A 11 -12.72 -33.33 6.20
C PHE A 11 -14.00 -32.55 5.93
N ASP A 12 -14.47 -32.58 4.69
CA ASP A 12 -15.51 -31.70 4.18
C ASP A 12 -15.08 -30.23 4.37
N ASP A 13 -15.84 -29.40 5.09
CA ASP A 13 -15.54 -27.99 5.38
C ASP A 13 -14.82 -27.78 6.72
N GLU A 14 -14.51 -28.84 7.46
CA GLU A 14 -13.87 -28.77 8.77
C GLU A 14 -12.36 -29.05 8.67
N ILE A 15 -11.57 -28.23 9.40
CA ILE A 15 -10.12 -28.45 9.53
C ILE A 15 -9.90 -29.58 10.53
N GLU A 16 -9.40 -30.73 10.05
CA GLU A 16 -9.11 -31.89 10.89
C GLU A 16 -7.72 -31.80 11.52
N LYS A 17 -6.74 -31.27 10.76
CA LYS A 17 -5.36 -31.21 11.23
C LYS A 17 -4.58 -30.09 10.56
N ILE A 18 -3.72 -29.43 11.34
CA ILE A 18 -2.70 -28.50 10.86
C ILE A 18 -1.34 -29.02 11.31
N ALA A 19 -0.42 -29.24 10.36
CA ALA A 19 0.89 -29.79 10.66
C ALA A 19 2.01 -29.07 9.90
N PHE A 20 3.13 -28.88 10.58
CA PHE A 20 4.40 -28.47 9.95
C PHE A 20 5.12 -29.72 9.45
N PHE A 21 5.61 -29.65 8.22
CA PHE A 21 6.32 -30.77 7.61
C PHE A 21 7.50 -30.30 6.75
N ASP A 22 8.45 -31.21 6.57
CA ASP A 22 9.56 -31.00 5.66
C ASP A 22 9.09 -31.22 4.21
N PRO A 23 9.15 -30.21 3.31
CA PRO A 23 8.66 -30.33 1.95
C PRO A 23 9.47 -31.31 1.08
N LEU A 24 10.70 -31.66 1.46
CA LEU A 24 11.55 -32.60 0.73
C LEU A 24 11.28 -34.04 1.13
N THR A 25 11.18 -34.30 2.44
CA THR A 25 10.99 -35.67 2.95
C THR A 25 9.53 -36.03 3.21
N GLY A 26 8.65 -35.03 3.36
CA GLY A 26 7.26 -35.20 3.79
C GLY A 26 7.09 -35.51 5.28
N GLU A 27 8.17 -35.52 6.04
CA GLU A 27 8.16 -35.85 7.48
C GLU A 27 7.44 -34.74 8.27
N ILE A 28 6.46 -35.14 9.10
CA ILE A 28 5.75 -34.23 10.00
C ILE A 28 6.65 -33.90 11.18
N ARG A 29 6.89 -32.60 11.39
CA ARG A 29 7.73 -32.08 12.49
C ARG A 29 6.90 -31.74 13.72
N ASP A 30 5.75 -31.09 13.51
CA ASP A 30 4.88 -30.65 14.61
C ASP A 30 3.43 -30.55 14.13
N SER A 31 2.48 -30.58 15.07
CA SER A 31 1.04 -30.39 14.83
C SER A 31 0.52 -29.31 15.75
N VAL A 32 -0.25 -28.36 15.18
CA VAL A 32 -0.78 -27.20 15.91
C VAL A 32 -2.29 -27.13 15.77
N SER A 33 -2.96 -26.54 16.76
CA SER A 33 -4.40 -26.33 16.74
C SER A 33 -4.84 -25.10 15.98
N GLU A 34 -3.95 -24.12 15.84
CA GLU A 34 -4.21 -22.89 15.09
C GLU A 34 -2.95 -22.39 14.41
N LEU A 35 -3.11 -21.68 13.31
CA LEU A 35 -2.01 -21.09 12.53
C LEU A 35 -2.40 -19.69 12.09
N SER A 36 -1.54 -18.72 12.39
CA SER A 36 -1.67 -17.37 11.87
C SER A 36 -0.93 -17.22 10.56
N ILE A 37 -1.65 -16.91 9.48
CA ILE A 37 -1.07 -16.62 8.18
C ILE A 37 -1.09 -15.11 7.97
N PHE A 38 0.11 -14.53 7.93
CA PHE A 38 0.27 -13.08 7.71
C PHE A 38 0.34 -12.78 6.22
N PRO A 39 -0.30 -11.68 5.77
CA PRO A 39 -0.21 -11.25 4.38
C PRO A 39 1.24 -10.88 4.01
N LYS A 40 1.62 -11.18 2.77
CA LYS A 40 2.95 -10.84 2.22
C LYS A 40 3.06 -9.35 1.85
N THR A 41 1.93 -8.69 1.61
CA THR A 41 1.87 -7.29 1.17
C THR A 41 1.09 -6.43 2.15
N HIS A 42 1.35 -5.11 2.16
CA HIS A 42 0.70 -4.16 3.05
C HIS A 42 -0.75 -3.82 2.66
N TYR A 43 -1.15 -4.11 1.43
CA TYR A 43 -2.47 -3.73 0.89
C TYR A 43 -3.37 -4.94 0.66
N VAL A 44 -3.48 -5.78 1.69
CA VAL A 44 -4.50 -6.84 1.71
C VAL A 44 -5.75 -6.27 2.35
N THR A 45 -6.69 -5.86 1.52
CA THR A 45 -7.92 -5.19 1.95
C THR A 45 -9.15 -6.02 1.60
N PRO A 46 -10.23 -5.97 2.41
CA PRO A 46 -11.49 -6.60 2.06
C PRO A 46 -11.98 -6.16 0.67
N ARG A 47 -12.64 -7.07 -0.06
CA ARG A 47 -13.13 -6.79 -1.42
C ARG A 47 -14.01 -5.53 -1.49
N GLN A 48 -14.85 -5.30 -0.48
CA GLN A 48 -15.71 -4.12 -0.44
C GLN A 48 -14.90 -2.82 -0.42
N VAL A 49 -13.83 -2.75 0.35
CA VAL A 49 -12.93 -1.59 0.40
C VAL A 49 -12.27 -1.33 -0.96
N VAL A 50 -11.91 -2.39 -1.68
CA VAL A 50 -11.36 -2.26 -3.04
C VAL A 50 -12.42 -1.70 -3.99
N LEU A 51 -13.67 -2.15 -3.92
CA LEU A 51 -14.76 -1.64 -4.75
C LEU A 51 -15.04 -0.16 -4.49
N ASP A 52 -15.12 0.24 -3.22
CA ASP A 52 -15.33 1.64 -2.82
C ASP A 52 -14.17 2.53 -3.29
N ALA A 53 -12.93 2.04 -3.16
CA ALA A 53 -11.74 2.72 -3.65
C ALA A 53 -11.75 2.88 -5.18
N VAL A 54 -12.17 1.86 -5.92
CA VAL A 54 -12.28 1.91 -7.39
C VAL A 54 -13.25 3.00 -7.84
N ASP A 55 -14.39 3.15 -7.17
CA ASP A 55 -15.37 4.20 -7.51
C ASP A 55 -14.79 5.60 -7.24
N ALA A 56 -14.06 5.77 -6.13
CA ALA A 56 -13.37 7.02 -5.81
C ALA A 56 -12.25 7.33 -6.83
N ILE A 57 -11.48 6.32 -7.24
CA ILE A 57 -10.43 6.44 -8.27
C ILE A 57 -11.02 6.85 -9.61
N LYS A 58 -12.13 6.24 -10.04
CA LYS A 58 -12.84 6.61 -11.29
C LYS A 58 -13.33 8.06 -11.28
N SER A 59 -13.84 8.50 -10.13
CA SER A 59 -14.31 9.90 -9.96
C SER A 59 -13.14 10.88 -10.06
N GLU A 60 -12.01 10.58 -9.39
CA GLU A 60 -10.81 11.40 -9.48
C GLU A 60 -10.23 11.41 -10.91
N LEU A 61 -10.16 10.25 -11.57
CA LEU A 61 -9.70 10.13 -12.95
C LEU A 61 -10.51 11.02 -13.87
N LYS A 62 -11.85 10.96 -13.81
CA LYS A 62 -12.73 11.79 -14.63
C LYS A 62 -12.43 13.28 -14.46
N THR A 63 -12.35 13.74 -13.22
CA THR A 63 -12.03 15.14 -12.90
C THR A 63 -10.66 15.54 -13.44
N ARG A 64 -9.66 14.67 -13.30
CA ARG A 64 -8.30 14.95 -13.77
C ARG A 64 -8.21 14.98 -15.30
N LEU A 65 -8.90 14.09 -15.99
CA LEU A 65 -8.94 14.09 -17.46
C LEU A 65 -9.54 15.39 -17.99
N GLU A 66 -10.65 15.86 -17.43
CA GLU A 66 -11.24 17.14 -17.80
C GLU A 66 -10.27 18.33 -17.63
N GLN A 67 -9.46 18.32 -16.56
CA GLN A 67 -8.43 19.34 -16.32
C GLN A 67 -7.32 19.29 -17.36
N LEU A 68 -6.82 18.09 -17.68
CA LEU A 68 -5.75 17.90 -18.66
C LEU A 68 -6.21 18.28 -20.08
N GLU A 69 -7.42 17.91 -20.46
CA GLU A 69 -8.04 18.25 -21.76
C GLU A 69 -8.23 19.77 -21.90
N LYS A 70 -8.75 20.44 -20.87
CA LYS A 70 -8.87 21.92 -20.84
C LYS A 70 -7.50 22.62 -20.94
N ALA A 71 -6.45 22.00 -20.42
CA ALA A 71 -5.06 22.47 -20.52
C ALA A 71 -4.37 22.07 -21.85
N ASN A 72 -5.09 21.42 -22.78
CA ASN A 72 -4.59 20.88 -24.04
C ASN A 72 -3.43 19.86 -23.87
N LYS A 73 -3.41 19.14 -22.74
CA LYS A 73 -2.46 18.07 -22.41
C LYS A 73 -3.04 16.71 -22.80
N LEU A 74 -3.26 16.49 -24.10
CA LEU A 74 -3.98 15.31 -24.61
C LEU A 74 -3.19 14.01 -24.45
N VAL A 75 -1.86 14.06 -24.58
CA VAL A 75 -0.97 12.88 -24.42
C VAL A 75 -0.96 12.43 -22.95
N GLU A 76 -0.88 13.39 -22.02
CA GLU A 76 -0.92 13.13 -20.58
C GLU A 76 -2.30 12.57 -20.18
N ALA A 77 -3.38 13.11 -20.74
CA ALA A 77 -4.72 12.61 -20.49
C ALA A 77 -4.88 11.17 -20.96
N GLN A 78 -4.46 10.85 -22.20
CA GLN A 78 -4.54 9.50 -22.74
C GLN A 78 -3.70 8.51 -21.92
N ARG A 79 -2.49 8.87 -21.57
CA ARG A 79 -1.59 8.04 -20.74
C ARG A 79 -2.18 7.74 -19.38
N LEU A 80 -2.68 8.78 -18.70
CA LEU A 80 -3.29 8.64 -17.38
C LEU A 80 -4.53 7.74 -17.44
N LYS A 81 -5.39 7.95 -18.44
CA LYS A 81 -6.59 7.14 -18.66
C LYS A 81 -6.22 5.65 -18.81
N GLN A 82 -5.38 5.33 -19.80
CA GLN A 82 -5.00 3.95 -20.09
C GLN A 82 -4.37 3.25 -18.87
N ARG A 83 -3.47 3.95 -18.18
CA ARG A 83 -2.80 3.38 -17.01
C ARG A 83 -3.78 3.14 -15.86
N THR A 84 -4.62 4.10 -15.54
CA THR A 84 -5.55 3.99 -14.41
C THR A 84 -6.65 2.97 -14.69
N GLU A 85 -7.17 2.90 -15.91
CA GLU A 85 -8.16 1.88 -16.30
C GLU A 85 -7.59 0.47 -16.19
N TYR A 86 -6.35 0.25 -16.64
CA TYR A 86 -5.65 -1.02 -16.48
C TYR A 86 -5.42 -1.38 -15.00
N ASP A 87 -4.96 -0.43 -14.18
CA ASP A 87 -4.76 -0.66 -12.75
C ASP A 87 -6.08 -1.00 -12.04
N ILE A 88 -7.20 -0.37 -12.42
CA ILE A 88 -8.55 -0.69 -11.91
C ILE A 88 -8.95 -2.12 -12.28
N GLU A 89 -8.76 -2.53 -13.54
CA GLU A 89 -9.05 -3.89 -14.00
C GLU A 89 -8.28 -4.92 -13.17
N MET A 90 -6.98 -4.70 -12.98
CA MET A 90 -6.14 -5.58 -12.15
C MET A 90 -6.61 -5.64 -10.69
N MET A 91 -7.02 -4.52 -10.11
CA MET A 91 -7.58 -4.49 -8.75
C MET A 91 -8.89 -5.25 -8.63
N LEU A 92 -9.77 -5.17 -9.64
CA LEU A 92 -11.05 -5.88 -9.64
C LEU A 92 -10.89 -7.39 -9.82
N GLU A 93 -9.99 -7.82 -10.71
CA GLU A 93 -9.79 -9.24 -11.05
C GLU A 93 -8.88 -9.94 -10.03
N LEU A 94 -7.77 -9.32 -9.64
CA LEU A 94 -6.74 -9.94 -8.81
C LEU A 94 -6.70 -9.41 -7.36
N GLY A 95 -7.46 -8.34 -7.06
CA GLY A 95 -7.37 -7.63 -5.78
C GLY A 95 -6.09 -6.82 -5.60
N TYR A 96 -5.26 -6.69 -6.64
CA TYR A 96 -3.96 -6.04 -6.59
C TYR A 96 -3.57 -5.47 -7.97
N CYS A 97 -2.80 -4.37 -7.97
CA CYS A 97 -2.12 -3.88 -9.16
C CYS A 97 -0.68 -3.44 -8.83
N GLN A 98 0.17 -3.39 -9.84
CA GLN A 98 1.54 -2.89 -9.66
C GLN A 98 1.53 -1.39 -9.37
N GLY A 99 2.07 -0.99 -8.21
CA GLY A 99 2.05 0.38 -7.76
C GLY A 99 0.76 0.75 -7.02
N ILE A 100 0.07 -0.23 -6.42
CA ILE A 100 -1.17 -0.06 -5.64
C ILE A 100 -1.03 1.00 -4.55
N GLU A 101 0.18 1.23 -4.03
CA GLU A 101 0.48 2.27 -3.06
C GLU A 101 0.14 3.70 -3.55
N ASN A 102 0.12 3.91 -4.87
CA ASN A 102 -0.29 5.20 -5.44
C ASN A 102 -1.78 5.50 -5.25
N TYR A 103 -2.58 4.49 -4.93
CA TYR A 103 -4.00 4.57 -4.61
C TYR A 103 -4.27 4.47 -3.10
N SER A 104 -3.22 4.51 -2.26
CA SER A 104 -3.32 4.29 -0.81
C SER A 104 -4.33 5.21 -0.12
N ARG A 105 -4.47 6.47 -0.56
CA ARG A 105 -5.47 7.40 -0.01
C ARG A 105 -6.88 6.83 -0.13
N HIS A 106 -7.25 6.31 -1.29
CA HIS A 106 -8.56 5.72 -1.55
C HIS A 106 -8.77 4.41 -0.79
N LEU A 107 -7.73 3.54 -0.77
CA LEU A 107 -7.78 2.25 -0.07
C LEU A 107 -7.86 2.39 1.46
N THR A 108 -7.37 3.49 2.02
CA THR A 108 -7.41 3.75 3.47
C THR A 108 -8.51 4.73 3.88
N GLY A 109 -9.28 5.27 2.94
CA GLY A 109 -10.35 6.22 3.20
C GLY A 109 -9.90 7.58 3.72
N ARG A 110 -8.61 7.93 3.57
CA ARG A 110 -8.05 9.20 4.04
C ARG A 110 -8.50 10.40 3.20
N GLN A 111 -8.49 11.56 3.84
CA GLN A 111 -8.70 12.83 3.15
C GLN A 111 -7.43 13.28 2.41
N ALA A 112 -7.60 14.17 1.43
CA ALA A 112 -6.48 14.75 0.70
C ALA A 112 -5.56 15.53 1.67
N GLY A 113 -4.24 15.27 1.58
CA GLY A 113 -3.23 15.91 2.44
C GLY A 113 -3.04 15.25 3.82
N GLU A 114 -3.92 14.35 4.22
CA GLU A 114 -3.80 13.63 5.49
C GLU A 114 -2.53 12.76 5.53
N ALA A 115 -1.88 12.72 6.71
CA ALA A 115 -0.68 11.93 6.92
C ALA A 115 -0.94 10.43 6.71
N PRO A 116 -0.06 9.71 6.00
CA PRO A 116 -0.21 8.26 5.86
C PRO A 116 0.05 7.54 7.17
N PRO A 117 -0.54 6.34 7.37
CA PRO A 117 -0.16 5.48 8.47
C PRO A 117 1.30 5.05 8.32
N THR A 118 2.00 5.00 9.44
CA THR A 118 3.42 4.66 9.51
C THR A 118 3.67 3.65 10.63
N LEU A 119 4.91 3.19 10.75
CA LEU A 119 5.31 2.29 11.83
C LEU A 119 5.03 2.88 13.22
N PHE A 120 5.10 4.20 13.37
CA PHE A 120 4.82 4.87 14.64
C PHE A 120 3.40 4.66 15.15
N ASP A 121 2.44 4.47 14.24
CA ASP A 121 1.03 4.25 14.60
C ASP A 121 0.80 2.87 15.27
N TYR A 122 1.77 1.96 15.17
CA TYR A 122 1.75 0.63 15.80
C TYR A 122 2.56 0.55 17.09
N LEU A 123 3.29 1.61 17.46
CA LEU A 123 4.05 1.64 18.69
C LEU A 123 3.16 1.97 19.89
N PRO A 124 3.46 1.42 21.08
CA PRO A 124 2.84 1.87 22.33
C PRO A 124 3.05 3.37 22.54
N LYS A 125 2.09 4.03 23.20
CA LYS A 125 2.18 5.49 23.44
C LYS A 125 3.35 5.91 24.35
N ASP A 126 3.87 4.99 25.11
CA ASP A 126 5.01 5.14 26.03
C ASP A 126 6.31 4.55 25.47
N ALA A 127 6.34 4.26 24.15
CA ALA A 127 7.53 3.78 23.49
C ALA A 127 8.64 4.83 23.48
N ILE A 128 9.88 4.37 23.68
CA ILE A 128 11.07 5.23 23.56
C ILE A 128 11.67 5.03 22.18
N LEU A 129 11.82 6.11 21.43
CA LEU A 129 12.53 6.11 20.16
C LEU A 129 13.99 6.46 20.37
N ILE A 130 14.88 5.56 19.98
CA ILE A 130 16.33 5.79 19.98
C ILE A 130 16.81 5.83 18.53
N ALA A 131 17.21 7.02 18.06
CA ALA A 131 17.72 7.21 16.71
C ALA A 131 19.25 7.04 16.74
N ASP A 132 19.74 5.93 16.16
CA ASP A 132 21.17 5.73 15.93
C ASP A 132 21.66 6.70 14.83
N GLU A 133 22.91 7.17 14.98
CA GLU A 133 23.51 8.18 14.07
C GLU A 133 22.57 9.37 13.80
N SER A 134 21.96 9.89 14.86
CA SER A 134 20.90 10.92 14.80
C SER A 134 21.32 12.18 14.02
N HIS A 135 22.62 12.51 14.01
CA HIS A 135 23.16 13.64 13.25
C HIS A 135 23.02 13.47 11.71
N VAL A 136 22.83 12.22 11.22
CA VAL A 136 22.56 11.88 9.83
C VAL A 136 21.08 11.57 9.63
N THR A 137 20.51 10.73 10.49
CA THR A 137 19.14 10.20 10.37
C THR A 137 18.10 11.30 10.45
N ILE A 138 18.22 12.23 11.41
CA ILE A 138 17.22 13.30 11.60
C ILE A 138 17.18 14.29 10.42
N PRO A 139 18.31 14.82 9.90
CA PRO A 139 18.32 15.62 8.68
C PRO A 139 17.77 14.86 7.46
N GLN A 140 18.04 13.56 7.33
CA GLN A 140 17.53 12.73 6.24
C GLN A 140 16.00 12.64 6.30
N ILE A 141 15.41 12.39 7.46
CA ILE A 141 13.95 12.39 7.66
C ILE A 141 13.36 13.74 7.23
N GLY A 142 13.97 14.84 7.63
CA GLY A 142 13.54 16.18 7.23
C GLY A 142 13.59 16.45 5.72
N GLY A 143 14.50 15.78 4.99
CA GLY A 143 14.64 15.93 3.54
C GLY A 143 13.73 15.02 2.71
N MET A 144 13.29 13.89 3.25
CA MET A 144 12.58 12.85 2.51
C MET A 144 11.27 13.34 1.86
N TYR A 145 10.46 14.09 2.59
CA TYR A 145 9.18 14.60 2.09
C TYR A 145 9.36 15.47 0.85
N LYS A 146 10.29 16.42 0.87
CA LYS A 146 10.52 17.35 -0.24
C LYS A 146 10.98 16.64 -1.50
N GLY A 147 11.89 15.67 -1.36
CA GLY A 147 12.39 14.86 -2.48
C GLY A 147 11.31 13.99 -3.11
N ASP A 148 10.51 13.28 -2.28
CA ASP A 148 9.40 12.48 -2.77
C ASP A 148 8.31 13.34 -3.44
N ARG A 149 7.97 14.47 -2.84
CA ARG A 149 6.99 15.42 -3.37
C ARG A 149 7.36 15.91 -4.75
N SER A 150 8.58 16.41 -4.94
CA SER A 150 9.06 16.93 -6.22
C SER A 150 9.01 15.89 -7.33
N ARG A 151 9.45 14.65 -7.03
CA ARG A 151 9.38 13.54 -7.97
C ARG A 151 7.93 13.20 -8.36
N LYS A 152 7.03 13.10 -7.39
CA LYS A 152 5.62 12.74 -7.63
C LYS A 152 4.85 13.83 -8.35
N GLU A 153 5.10 15.10 -8.07
CA GLU A 153 4.52 16.22 -8.82
C GLU A 153 4.83 16.10 -10.31
N THR A 154 6.08 15.80 -10.67
CA THR A 154 6.45 15.52 -12.05
C THR A 154 5.64 14.37 -12.66
N LEU A 155 5.47 13.27 -11.93
CA LEU A 155 4.69 12.11 -12.42
C LEU A 155 3.20 12.46 -12.61
N VAL A 156 2.62 13.27 -11.75
CA VAL A 156 1.23 13.73 -11.85
C VAL A 156 1.05 14.72 -13.00
N ASP A 157 1.99 15.66 -13.18
CA ASP A 157 1.92 16.70 -14.22
C ASP A 157 2.04 16.13 -15.63
N PHE A 158 2.81 15.04 -15.77
CA PHE A 158 2.98 14.33 -17.03
C PHE A 158 2.02 13.14 -17.23
N GLY A 159 0.99 12.99 -16.39
CA GLY A 159 -0.07 11.99 -16.56
C GLY A 159 0.36 10.55 -16.28
N PHE A 160 1.40 10.33 -15.47
CA PHE A 160 1.81 8.98 -15.05
C PHE A 160 1.08 8.52 -13.78
N ARG A 161 0.55 9.44 -12.98
CA ARG A 161 -0.15 9.16 -11.73
C ARG A 161 -1.32 10.12 -11.53
N LEU A 162 -2.33 9.67 -10.76
CA LEU A 162 -3.38 10.54 -10.26
C LEU A 162 -2.84 11.50 -9.18
N PRO A 163 -3.49 12.66 -8.97
CA PRO A 163 -3.12 13.59 -7.89
C PRO A 163 -3.08 12.94 -6.50
N SER A 164 -3.95 11.97 -6.22
CA SER A 164 -3.98 11.22 -4.96
C SER A 164 -2.69 10.47 -4.64
N ALA A 165 -1.85 10.15 -5.64
CA ALA A 165 -0.55 9.55 -5.42
C ALA A 165 0.40 10.44 -4.59
N LEU A 166 0.16 11.75 -4.54
CA LEU A 166 0.88 12.69 -3.70
C LEU A 166 0.66 12.45 -2.20
N ASP A 167 -0.43 11.79 -1.82
CA ASP A 167 -0.78 11.48 -0.44
C ASP A 167 -0.16 10.15 0.07
N ASN A 168 0.44 9.37 -0.82
CA ASN A 168 1.37 8.30 -0.45
C ASN A 168 2.77 8.89 -0.32
N ARG A 169 3.12 9.40 0.84
CA ARG A 169 4.30 10.22 1.06
C ARG A 169 4.97 9.90 2.40
N PRO A 170 6.26 10.20 2.57
CA PRO A 170 6.86 10.24 3.89
C PRO A 170 6.14 11.24 4.79
N LEU A 171 6.26 11.09 6.11
CA LEU A 171 5.84 12.11 7.06
C LEU A 171 6.59 13.42 6.79
N MET A 172 5.92 14.55 6.99
CA MET A 172 6.61 15.82 7.17
C MET A 172 7.39 15.77 8.49
N PHE A 173 8.42 16.60 8.62
CA PHE A 173 9.24 16.59 9.82
C PHE A 173 8.43 16.94 11.08
N GLU A 174 7.50 17.87 10.95
CA GLU A 174 6.59 18.27 12.02
C GLU A 174 5.69 17.10 12.46
N GLU A 175 5.14 16.35 11.49
CA GLU A 175 4.32 15.15 11.76
C GLU A 175 5.13 14.03 12.43
N PHE A 176 6.41 13.89 12.07
CA PHE A 176 7.32 12.98 12.73
C PHE A 176 7.58 13.40 14.18
N ALA A 177 7.88 14.69 14.41
CA ALA A 177 8.14 15.22 15.74
C ALA A 177 6.94 15.16 16.68
N GLU A 178 5.70 15.22 16.14
CA GLU A 178 4.47 15.08 16.94
C GLU A 178 4.20 13.63 17.38
N ARG A 179 4.78 12.63 16.68
CA ARG A 179 4.56 11.20 16.92
C ARG A 179 5.67 10.55 17.76
N THR A 180 6.74 11.29 18.03
CA THR A 180 7.94 10.83 18.76
C THR A 180 8.23 11.72 19.97
#